data_89ae460d402a63ad009257d7e12a7c32
#
_entry.id   89ae460d402a63ad009257d7e12a7c32
#
_cell.length_a   1.000
_cell.length_b   1.000
_cell.length_c   1.000
_cell.angle_alpha   90.00
_cell.angle_beta   90.00
_cell.angle_gamma   90.00
#
_symmetry.space_group_name_H-M   'P 1'
#
loop_
_entity.id
_entity.type
_entity.pdbx_description
1 polymer ?
#
loop_
_entity_poly.entity_id
_entity_poly.type
_entity_poly.pdbx_seq_one_letter_code
_entity_poly.pdbx_strand_id
1 'polypeptide(L)'
;MKTGLITSDTSQNHDTGPGHPEQIARVSVIVENFKKLNNKNLIWKKPSKVSDDILLTTHENNYLNLVKSSFPKKGFSSLDGDTIISPGSKDATFDAVGSIITVSYTHLRAHETSE
;
A
#
# COMPACT_ATOMS: atom_id res chain seq x y z
N MET A 1 21.42 -6.24 -13.47
CA MET A 1 20.90 -5.74 -12.19
C MET A 1 19.40 -6.03 -12.09
N LYS A 2 18.94 -6.50 -10.95
CA LYS A 2 17.54 -6.80 -10.72
C LYS A 2 16.86 -5.70 -9.91
N THR A 3 15.60 -5.39 -10.25
CA THR A 3 14.81 -4.38 -9.56
C THR A 3 13.54 -5.06 -9.01
N GLY A 4 13.32 -4.90 -7.71
CA GLY A 4 12.11 -5.39 -7.07
C GLY A 4 10.97 -4.40 -7.24
N LEU A 5 9.81 -4.89 -7.62
CA LEU A 5 8.57 -4.13 -7.69
C LEU A 5 7.59 -4.74 -6.70
N ILE A 6 7.19 -3.96 -5.72
CA ILE A 6 6.29 -4.44 -4.68
C ILE A 6 4.94 -3.76 -4.85
N THR A 7 3.92 -4.57 -5.08
CA THR A 7 2.56 -4.06 -5.28
C THR A 7 1.55 -5.09 -4.78
N SER A 8 0.34 -4.64 -4.52
CA SER A 8 -0.77 -5.50 -4.15
C SER A 8 -2.01 -5.14 -4.96
N ASP A 9 -2.80 -6.14 -5.30
CA ASP A 9 -4.07 -5.93 -5.99
C ASP A 9 -5.06 -5.14 -5.14
N THR A 10 -4.86 -5.07 -3.83
CA THR A 10 -5.73 -4.29 -2.93
C THR A 10 -5.71 -2.80 -3.23
N SER A 11 -4.65 -2.29 -3.86
CA SER A 11 -4.60 -0.87 -4.27
C SER A 11 -5.72 -0.53 -5.26
N GLN A 12 -6.22 -1.50 -6.01
CA GLN A 12 -7.34 -1.31 -6.93
C GLN A 12 -8.68 -1.22 -6.22
N ASN A 13 -8.71 -1.54 -4.94
CA ASN A 13 -9.91 -1.48 -4.12
C ASN A 13 -10.00 -0.20 -3.29
N HIS A 14 -8.97 0.66 -3.35
CA HIS A 14 -9.01 1.96 -2.72
C HIS A 14 -9.76 2.94 -3.62
N ASP A 15 -11.08 2.85 -3.58
CA ASP A 15 -11.97 3.69 -4.38
C ASP A 15 -12.28 4.97 -3.61
N THR A 16 -11.96 6.10 -4.20
CA THR A 16 -12.14 7.43 -3.60
C THR A 16 -13.31 8.19 -4.22
N GLY A 17 -14.06 7.53 -5.10
CA GLY A 17 -15.20 8.13 -5.79
C GLY A 17 -14.84 8.80 -7.10
N PRO A 18 -15.86 9.10 -7.92
CA PRO A 18 -15.65 9.73 -9.23
C PRO A 18 -15.03 11.12 -9.10
N GLY A 19 -14.07 11.42 -9.97
CA GLY A 19 -13.49 12.74 -10.08
C GLY A 19 -12.45 13.11 -9.02
N HIS A 20 -12.13 12.19 -8.09
CA HIS A 20 -11.09 12.45 -7.09
C HIS A 20 -9.70 12.30 -7.73
N PRO A 21 -8.74 13.21 -7.43
CA PRO A 21 -7.38 13.10 -8.00
C PRO A 21 -6.63 11.85 -7.56
N GLU A 22 -6.83 11.39 -6.34
CA GLU A 22 -6.34 10.08 -5.91
C GLU A 22 -7.30 9.01 -6.41
N GLN A 23 -6.87 8.23 -7.39
CA GLN A 23 -7.75 7.27 -8.05
C GLN A 23 -7.01 5.99 -8.38
N ILE A 24 -7.77 4.92 -8.53
CA ILE A 24 -7.26 3.56 -8.79
C ILE A 24 -6.36 3.55 -10.03
N ALA A 25 -6.71 4.30 -11.07
CA ALA A 25 -5.98 4.33 -12.33
C ALA A 25 -4.51 4.75 -12.17
N ARG A 26 -4.18 5.53 -11.14
CA ARG A 26 -2.79 5.95 -10.90
C ARG A 26 -1.86 4.77 -10.70
N VAL A 27 -2.29 3.76 -9.98
CA VAL A 27 -1.49 2.55 -9.75
C VAL A 27 -1.63 1.57 -10.89
N SER A 28 -2.85 1.33 -11.37
CA SER A 28 -3.07 0.31 -12.41
C SER A 28 -2.35 0.64 -13.71
N VAL A 29 -2.30 1.91 -14.10
CA VAL A 29 -1.56 2.35 -15.30
C VAL A 29 -0.07 2.06 -15.16
N ILE A 30 0.51 2.36 -14.00
CA ILE A 30 1.93 2.12 -13.74
C ILE A 30 2.23 0.62 -13.80
N VAL A 31 1.44 -0.20 -13.11
CA VAL A 31 1.62 -1.65 -13.07
C VAL A 31 1.52 -2.25 -14.47
N GLU A 32 0.50 -1.86 -15.24
CA GLU A 32 0.34 -2.35 -16.62
C GLU A 32 1.52 -2.02 -17.51
N ASN A 33 2.03 -0.79 -17.40
CA ASN A 33 3.17 -0.37 -18.22
C ASN A 33 4.45 -1.14 -17.85
N PHE A 34 4.70 -1.40 -16.57
CA PHE A 34 5.84 -2.23 -16.17
C PHE A 34 5.69 -3.68 -16.66
N LYS A 35 4.48 -4.24 -16.62
CA LYS A 35 4.24 -5.60 -17.13
C LYS A 35 4.46 -5.70 -18.63
N LYS A 36 4.10 -4.66 -19.38
CA LYS A 36 4.32 -4.63 -20.84
C LYS A 36 5.78 -4.67 -21.23
N LEU A 37 6.68 -4.16 -20.37
CA LEU A 37 8.12 -4.22 -20.63
C LEU A 37 8.64 -5.65 -20.69
N ASN A 38 7.97 -6.58 -20.02
CA ASN A 38 8.35 -7.99 -19.96
C ASN A 38 9.84 -8.18 -19.72
N ASN A 39 10.40 -7.40 -18.80
CA ASN A 39 11.82 -7.38 -18.51
C ASN A 39 12.15 -8.39 -17.43
N LYS A 40 13.09 -9.28 -17.71
CA LYS A 40 13.50 -10.34 -16.77
C LYS A 40 14.16 -9.80 -15.50
N ASN A 41 14.63 -8.57 -15.53
CA ASN A 41 15.26 -7.94 -14.37
C ASN A 41 14.26 -7.31 -13.40
N LEU A 42 12.97 -7.32 -13.74
CA LEU A 42 11.91 -6.86 -12.85
C LEU A 42 11.37 -8.03 -12.07
N ILE A 43 11.52 -7.97 -10.75
CA ILE A 43 11.07 -9.01 -9.84
C ILE A 43 9.86 -8.50 -9.06
N TRP A 44 8.72 -9.13 -9.26
CA TRP A 44 7.46 -8.75 -8.60
C TRP A 44 7.37 -9.44 -7.24
N LYS A 45 7.07 -8.66 -6.21
CA LYS A 45 6.89 -9.16 -4.84
C LYS A 45 5.61 -8.62 -4.24
N LYS A 46 5.06 -9.37 -3.30
CA LYS A 46 3.90 -8.96 -2.53
C LYS A 46 4.32 -8.29 -1.23
N PRO A 47 3.51 -7.37 -0.70
CA PRO A 47 3.81 -6.74 0.57
C PRO A 47 3.71 -7.73 1.74
N SER A 48 4.53 -7.51 2.75
CA SER A 48 4.43 -8.21 4.03
C SER A 48 3.18 -7.78 4.77
N LYS A 49 2.66 -8.63 5.63
CA LYS A 49 1.58 -8.25 6.54
C LYS A 49 2.12 -7.32 7.61
N VAL A 50 1.30 -6.37 8.03
CA VAL A 50 1.67 -5.36 9.03
C VAL A 50 0.96 -5.67 10.34
N SER A 51 1.72 -5.74 11.43
CA SER A 51 1.16 -5.84 12.77
C SER A 51 0.88 -4.46 13.35
N ASP A 52 -0.02 -4.39 14.31
CA ASP A 52 -0.32 -3.14 15.00
C ASP A 52 0.92 -2.57 15.72
N ASP A 53 1.79 -3.44 16.21
CA ASP A 53 3.02 -3.01 16.90
C ASP A 53 3.89 -2.11 16.02
N ILE A 54 3.97 -2.42 14.74
CA ILE A 54 4.73 -1.61 13.79
C ILE A 54 4.08 -0.24 13.62
N LEU A 55 2.75 -0.21 13.49
CA LEU A 55 2.01 1.04 13.33
C LEU A 55 2.11 1.92 14.58
N LEU A 56 2.16 1.31 15.74
CA LEU A 56 2.25 2.02 17.02
C LEU A 56 3.63 2.62 17.27
N THR A 57 4.64 2.30 16.48
CA THR A 57 5.94 2.99 16.57
C THR A 57 5.85 4.44 16.11
N THR A 58 4.86 4.79 15.31
CA THR A 58 4.70 6.13 14.74
C THR A 58 3.38 6.79 15.15
N HIS A 59 2.33 5.99 15.37
CA HIS A 59 1.00 6.48 15.67
C HIS A 59 0.56 6.10 17.07
N GLU A 60 -0.18 6.99 17.73
CA GLU A 60 -0.80 6.68 19.01
C GLU A 60 -1.92 5.66 18.85
N ASN A 61 -2.15 4.88 19.91
CA ASN A 61 -3.16 3.83 19.90
C ASN A 61 -4.57 4.37 19.58
N ASN A 62 -4.92 5.52 20.15
CA ASN A 62 -6.23 6.14 19.91
C ASN A 62 -6.41 6.51 18.42
N TYR A 63 -5.34 7.03 17.80
CA TYR A 63 -5.38 7.37 16.38
C TYR A 63 -5.52 6.13 15.50
N LEU A 64 -4.78 5.08 15.81
CA LEU A 64 -4.87 3.82 15.07
C LEU A 64 -6.27 3.23 15.15
N ASN A 65 -6.88 3.24 16.34
CA ASN A 65 -8.24 2.76 16.52
C ASN A 65 -9.26 3.63 15.76
N LEU A 66 -9.05 4.94 15.76
CA LEU A 66 -9.91 5.86 15.01
C LEU A 66 -9.86 5.53 13.51
N VAL A 67 -8.68 5.37 12.96
CA VAL A 67 -8.53 5.05 11.52
C VAL A 67 -9.17 3.71 11.22
N LYS A 68 -8.90 2.67 12.01
CA LYS A 68 -9.48 1.34 11.79
C LYS A 68 -11.01 1.36 11.82
N SER A 69 -11.60 2.14 12.70
CA SER A 69 -13.06 2.25 12.82
C SER A 69 -13.69 3.14 11.75
N SER A 70 -12.89 3.92 11.04
CA SER A 70 -13.39 4.87 10.04
C SER A 70 -13.68 4.23 8.69
N PHE A 71 -13.15 3.04 8.42
CA PHE A 71 -13.40 2.37 7.15
C PHE A 71 -14.86 1.92 7.09
N PRO A 72 -15.62 2.35 6.06
CA PRO A 72 -17.03 1.99 5.96
C PRO A 72 -17.20 0.53 5.53
N LYS A 73 -18.35 -0.05 5.86
CA LYS A 73 -18.69 -1.40 5.39
C LYS A 73 -19.21 -1.38 3.96
N LYS A 74 -19.73 -0.25 3.51
CA LYS A 74 -20.19 -0.03 2.15
C LYS A 74 -20.18 1.46 1.85
N GLY A 75 -20.05 1.81 0.55
CA GLY A 75 -20.04 3.20 0.12
C GLY A 75 -18.75 3.93 0.50
N PHE A 76 -18.87 5.21 0.71
CA PHE A 76 -17.75 6.09 0.98
C PHE A 76 -17.85 6.74 2.34
N SER A 77 -16.70 7.05 2.93
CA SER A 77 -16.59 7.85 4.14
C SER A 77 -15.46 8.85 3.95
N SER A 78 -15.40 9.87 4.79
CA SER A 78 -14.39 10.90 4.71
C SER A 78 -13.64 10.97 6.04
N LEU A 79 -12.30 10.88 5.99
CA LEU A 79 -11.46 11.14 7.15
C LEU A 79 -11.25 12.63 7.35
N ASP A 80 -11.12 13.36 6.25
CA ASP A 80 -11.07 14.82 6.21
C ASP A 80 -11.60 15.29 4.87
N GLY A 81 -11.48 16.59 4.56
CA GLY A 81 -12.07 17.17 3.35
C GLY A 81 -11.62 16.52 2.05
N ASP A 82 -10.39 16.01 2.01
CA ASP A 82 -9.81 15.46 0.79
C ASP A 82 -9.53 13.95 0.87
N THR A 83 -9.71 13.33 2.01
CA THR A 83 -9.39 11.92 2.21
C THR A 83 -10.66 11.09 2.23
N ILE A 84 -11.00 10.54 1.08
CA ILE A 84 -12.17 9.69 0.89
C ILE A 84 -11.73 8.23 0.95
N ILE A 85 -12.47 7.43 1.70
CA ILE A 85 -12.19 6.01 1.88
C ILE A 85 -13.43 5.16 1.58
N SER A 86 -13.19 3.91 1.23
CA SER A 86 -14.22 2.92 0.93
C SER A 86 -13.83 1.59 1.62
N PRO A 87 -14.67 0.55 1.55
CA PRO A 87 -14.36 -0.71 2.24
C PRO A 87 -13.00 -1.31 1.89
N GLY A 88 -12.60 -1.22 0.64
CA GLY A 88 -11.30 -1.76 0.20
C GLY A 88 -10.10 -0.92 0.59
N SER A 89 -10.31 0.30 1.08
CA SER A 89 -9.22 1.20 1.47
C SER A 89 -8.41 0.67 2.65
N LYS A 90 -9.02 -0.12 3.53
CA LYS A 90 -8.33 -0.68 4.69
C LYS A 90 -7.17 -1.59 4.26
N ASP A 91 -7.45 -2.58 3.44
CA ASP A 91 -6.42 -3.51 2.99
C ASP A 91 -5.36 -2.80 2.14
N ALA A 92 -5.79 -1.86 1.30
CA ALA A 92 -4.86 -1.07 0.50
C ALA A 92 -3.91 -0.25 1.37
N THR A 93 -4.42 0.35 2.44
CA THR A 93 -3.62 1.16 3.37
C THR A 93 -2.57 0.31 4.09
N PHE A 94 -2.99 -0.82 4.63
CA PHE A 94 -2.07 -1.70 5.35
C PHE A 94 -1.05 -2.35 4.41
N ASP A 95 -1.44 -2.72 3.21
CA ASP A 95 -0.53 -3.26 2.22
C ASP A 95 0.49 -2.21 1.74
N ALA A 96 0.11 -0.95 1.67
CA ALA A 96 1.05 0.13 1.35
C ALA A 96 2.16 0.21 2.40
N VAL A 97 1.81 0.14 3.69
CA VAL A 97 2.80 0.09 4.77
C VAL A 97 3.64 -1.18 4.67
N GLY A 98 3.00 -2.32 4.44
CA GLY A 98 3.68 -3.60 4.27
C GLY A 98 4.66 -3.60 3.12
N SER A 99 4.37 -2.87 2.05
CA SER A 99 5.29 -2.74 0.91
C SER A 99 6.59 -2.05 1.31
N ILE A 100 6.50 -0.99 2.09
CA ILE A 100 7.68 -0.27 2.58
C ILE A 100 8.50 -1.15 3.52
N ILE A 101 7.86 -1.91 4.37
CA ILE A 101 8.53 -2.84 5.28
C ILE A 101 9.27 -3.91 4.49
N THR A 102 8.64 -4.45 3.44
CA THR A 102 9.25 -5.45 2.57
C THR A 102 10.50 -4.91 1.90
N VAL A 103 10.43 -3.68 1.35
CA VAL A 103 11.59 -3.03 0.72
C VAL A 103 12.70 -2.83 1.74
N SER A 104 12.39 -2.26 2.90
CA SER A 104 13.37 -1.96 3.93
C SER A 104 14.07 -3.21 4.42
N TYR A 105 13.30 -4.27 4.68
CA TYR A 105 13.84 -5.54 5.17
C TYR A 105 14.75 -6.19 4.13
N THR A 106 14.33 -6.23 2.88
CA THR A 106 15.11 -6.80 1.79
C THR A 106 16.41 -6.03 1.58
N HIS A 107 16.34 -4.70 1.62
CA HIS A 107 17.49 -3.83 1.44
C HIS A 107 18.50 -3.99 2.58
N LEU A 108 18.03 -4.01 3.82
CA LEU A 108 18.91 -4.21 4.99
C LEU A 108 19.60 -5.56 4.96
N ARG A 109 18.92 -6.62 4.58
CA ARG A 109 19.51 -7.94 4.46
C ARG A 109 20.59 -7.98 3.38
N ALA A 110 20.35 -7.31 2.26
CA ALA A 110 21.34 -7.22 1.20
C ALA A 110 22.62 -6.51 1.69
N HIS A 111 22.49 -5.45 2.48
CA HIS A 111 23.61 -4.75 3.10
C HIS A 111 24.36 -5.62 4.11
N GLU A 112 23.64 -6.38 4.92
CA GLU A 112 24.26 -7.28 5.89
C GLU A 112 25.08 -8.38 5.22
N THR A 113 24.62 -8.89 4.08
CA THR A 113 25.30 -9.97 3.37
C THR A 113 26.47 -9.49 2.51
N SER A 114 26.57 -8.20 2.24
CA SER A 114 27.65 -7.64 1.42
C SER A 114 28.91 -7.32 2.23
N GLU A 115 28.87 -7.45 3.53
CA GLU A 115 30.02 -7.32 4.38
C GLU A 115 30.79 -8.64 4.47
#